data_7a3022705fc0430e53e1f1cfb32286bd
#
_entry.id   7a3022705fc0430e53e1f1cfb32286bd
#
_cell.length_a   1.000
_cell.length_b   1.000
_cell.length_c   1.000
_cell.angle_alpha   90.00
_cell.angle_beta   90.00
_cell.angle_gamma   90.00
#
_symmetry.space_group_name_H-M   'P 1'
#
loop_
_entity.id
_entity.type
_entity.pdbx_description
1 polymer ?
#
loop_
_entity_poly.entity_id
_entity_poly.type
_entity_poly.pdbx_seq_one_letter_code
_entity_poly.pdbx_strand_id
1 'polypeptide(L)'
;MNSRKGETLAAASVTMPSTESLSQLFAEHHRRVLIAAYRITGSMADAEDVTQAVFLRMASVERPIGNVGSYLYRAAINGALDLLRRRKAAPTEPLDQAAGIASAGPGSSPEAEASGRQLGETLRLAISELPPKAAEMFTLRYLEGLGNREIAALMGTSQAVVAVTLHNARSRLKKRLTEMGGQINETR
;
A
#
# COMPACT_ATOMS: atom_id res chain seq x y z
N MET A 1 -54.25 33.76 7.50
CA MET A 1 -53.26 33.50 8.55
C MET A 1 -52.70 32.10 8.34
N ASN A 2 -51.58 32.00 7.71
CA ASN A 2 -50.82 30.74 7.71
C ASN A 2 -49.36 31.06 7.36
N SER A 3 -48.56 31.20 8.45
CA SER A 3 -47.12 31.44 8.34
C SER A 3 -46.45 30.12 7.99
N ARG A 4 -45.92 30.02 6.79
CA ARG A 4 -44.95 28.97 6.44
C ARG A 4 -43.58 29.39 6.92
N LYS A 5 -43.10 28.72 7.94
CA LYS A 5 -41.69 28.73 8.35
C LYS A 5 -40.85 28.20 7.20
N GLY A 6 -39.99 29.06 6.67
CA GLY A 6 -38.89 28.63 5.79
C GLY A 6 -37.82 27.93 6.64
N GLU A 7 -37.71 26.61 6.49
CA GLU A 7 -36.51 25.89 6.91
C GLU A 7 -35.41 26.18 5.89
N THR A 8 -34.50 27.04 6.31
CA THR A 8 -33.24 27.26 5.62
C THR A 8 -32.42 25.96 5.78
N LEU A 9 -32.36 25.17 4.71
CA LEU A 9 -31.37 24.11 4.60
C LEU A 9 -29.98 24.75 4.68
N ALA A 10 -29.35 24.61 5.84
CA ALA A 10 -27.96 24.94 6.00
C ALA A 10 -27.16 24.09 5.03
N ALA A 11 -26.66 24.70 3.97
CA ALA A 11 -25.66 24.14 3.10
C ALA A 11 -24.46 23.78 4.01
N ALA A 12 -24.22 22.48 4.17
CA ALA A 12 -23.03 21.99 4.82
C ALA A 12 -21.83 22.52 4.01
N SER A 13 -21.20 23.56 4.52
CA SER A 13 -19.99 24.14 3.97
C SER A 13 -18.95 23.00 3.91
N VAL A 14 -18.55 22.62 2.71
CA VAL A 14 -17.42 21.73 2.48
C VAL A 14 -16.19 22.51 2.93
N THR A 15 -15.83 22.34 4.19
CA THR A 15 -14.66 22.99 4.77
C THR A 15 -13.45 22.20 4.36
N MET A 16 -12.53 22.82 3.61
CA MET A 16 -11.15 22.33 3.44
C MET A 16 -10.61 21.93 4.82
N PRO A 17 -9.91 20.80 4.97
CA PRO A 17 -9.35 20.44 6.26
C PRO A 17 -8.45 21.58 6.70
N SER A 18 -8.79 22.22 7.83
CA SER A 18 -7.95 23.25 8.43
C SER A 18 -6.57 22.66 8.72
N THR A 19 -5.53 23.47 8.77
CA THR A 19 -4.17 23.03 9.14
C THR A 19 -4.17 22.20 10.43
N GLU A 20 -5.02 22.55 11.37
CA GLU A 20 -5.22 21.85 12.63
C GLU A 20 -5.86 20.46 12.43
N SER A 21 -6.84 20.34 11.54
CA SER A 21 -7.44 19.07 11.15
C SER A 21 -6.44 18.14 10.45
N LEU A 22 -5.57 18.68 9.59
CA LEU A 22 -4.53 17.90 8.92
C LEU A 22 -3.45 17.41 9.90
N SER A 23 -3.06 18.25 10.86
CA SER A 23 -2.10 17.87 11.91
C SER A 23 -2.65 16.75 12.80
N GLN A 24 -3.93 16.81 13.15
CA GLN A 24 -4.60 15.74 13.90
C GLN A 24 -4.66 14.43 13.11
N LEU A 25 -5.05 14.49 11.83
CA LEU A 25 -5.07 13.32 10.95
C LEU A 25 -3.67 12.70 10.78
N PHE A 26 -2.66 13.54 10.68
CA PHE A 26 -1.27 13.08 10.63
C PHE A 26 -0.88 12.36 11.93
N ALA A 27 -1.12 12.95 13.09
CA ALA A 27 -0.80 12.35 14.38
C ALA A 27 -1.50 10.99 14.58
N GLU A 28 -2.76 10.88 14.15
CA GLU A 28 -3.56 9.67 14.30
C GLU A 28 -3.15 8.55 13.32
N HIS A 29 -2.84 8.89 12.06
CA HIS A 29 -2.71 7.90 10.99
C HIS A 29 -1.28 7.69 10.47
N HIS A 30 -0.35 8.63 10.75
CA HIS A 30 1.02 8.60 10.19
C HIS A 30 1.71 7.25 10.39
N ARG A 31 1.73 6.72 11.62
CA ARG A 31 2.42 5.46 11.93
C ARG A 31 1.87 4.28 11.11
N ARG A 32 0.55 4.20 10.96
CA ARG A 32 -0.11 3.13 10.19
C ARG A 32 0.19 3.24 8.72
N VAL A 33 0.15 4.44 8.16
CA VAL A 33 0.47 4.75 6.76
C VAL A 33 1.92 4.40 6.45
N LEU A 34 2.85 4.83 7.32
CA LEU A 34 4.28 4.55 7.19
C LEU A 34 4.59 3.05 7.22
N ILE A 35 4.02 2.31 8.17
CA ILE A 35 4.22 0.86 8.26
C ILE A 35 3.68 0.14 7.02
N ALA A 36 2.50 0.52 6.53
CA ALA A 36 1.93 -0.06 5.32
C ALA A 36 2.83 0.17 4.09
N ALA A 37 3.33 1.39 3.91
CA ALA A 37 4.27 1.72 2.86
C ALA A 37 5.59 0.94 3.00
N TYR A 38 6.16 0.88 4.21
CA TYR A 38 7.40 0.16 4.49
C TYR A 38 7.32 -1.34 4.19
N ARG A 39 6.23 -2.01 4.55
CA ARG A 39 6.03 -3.44 4.26
C ARG A 39 6.10 -3.75 2.76
N ILE A 40 5.70 -2.81 1.93
CA ILE A 40 5.69 -2.96 0.47
C ILE A 40 7.03 -2.54 -0.12
N THR A 41 7.57 -1.38 0.27
CA THR A 41 8.81 -0.84 -0.31
C THR A 41 10.05 -1.57 0.22
N GLY A 42 10.03 -1.97 1.49
CA GLY A 42 11.19 -2.52 2.18
C GLY A 42 12.28 -1.50 2.52
N SER A 43 12.04 -0.23 2.24
CA SER A 43 12.94 0.90 2.46
C SER A 43 12.25 1.97 3.30
N MET A 44 12.91 2.43 4.37
CA MET A 44 12.34 3.46 5.23
C MET A 44 12.22 4.81 4.49
N ALA A 45 13.25 5.19 3.72
CA ALA A 45 13.24 6.41 2.92
C ALA A 45 12.06 6.43 1.94
N ASP A 46 11.84 5.32 1.22
CA ASP A 46 10.71 5.19 0.31
C ASP A 46 9.36 5.24 1.01
N ALA A 47 9.28 4.62 2.19
CA ALA A 47 8.05 4.62 2.97
C ALA A 47 7.72 6.04 3.49
N GLU A 48 8.73 6.81 3.87
CA GLU A 48 8.59 8.21 4.25
C GLU A 48 8.14 9.07 3.07
N ASP A 49 8.74 8.90 1.89
CA ASP A 49 8.35 9.61 0.67
C ASP A 49 6.90 9.32 0.28
N VAL A 50 6.50 8.03 0.31
CA VAL A 50 5.11 7.62 0.05
C VAL A 50 4.17 8.23 1.08
N THR A 51 4.54 8.19 2.35
CA THR A 51 3.74 8.74 3.45
C THR A 51 3.52 10.24 3.26
N GLN A 52 4.59 10.97 2.98
CA GLN A 52 4.54 12.41 2.71
C GLN A 52 3.62 12.74 1.53
N ALA A 53 3.78 12.00 0.41
CA ALA A 53 2.94 12.18 -0.78
C ALA A 53 1.45 11.90 -0.50
N VAL A 54 1.14 10.90 0.34
CA VAL A 54 -0.24 10.57 0.75
C VAL A 54 -0.88 11.69 1.54
N PHE A 55 -0.16 12.25 2.53
CA PHE A 55 -0.69 13.35 3.33
C PHE A 55 -0.78 14.67 2.56
N LEU A 56 0.17 14.96 1.66
CA LEU A 56 0.08 16.11 0.75
C LEU A 56 -1.13 16.00 -0.18
N ARG A 57 -1.38 14.81 -0.74
CA ARG A 57 -2.58 14.55 -1.55
C ARG A 57 -3.85 14.71 -0.71
N MET A 58 -3.84 14.24 0.55
CA MET A 58 -5.00 14.40 1.44
C MET A 58 -5.32 15.87 1.69
N ALA A 59 -4.31 16.72 1.84
CA ALA A 59 -4.47 18.16 2.04
C ALA A 59 -5.15 18.85 0.85
N SER A 60 -5.04 18.30 -0.37
CA SER A 60 -5.64 18.83 -1.60
C SER A 60 -6.98 18.18 -1.98
N VAL A 61 -7.52 17.30 -1.13
CA VAL A 61 -8.83 16.67 -1.41
C VAL A 61 -9.96 17.61 -1.04
N GLU A 62 -10.71 18.04 -2.04
CA GLU A 62 -11.86 18.96 -1.88
C GLU A 62 -13.17 18.23 -1.53
N ARG A 63 -13.23 16.92 -1.67
CA ARG A 63 -14.44 16.13 -1.44
C ARG A 63 -14.44 15.46 -0.07
N PRO A 64 -15.61 15.38 0.61
CA PRO A 64 -15.69 14.66 1.87
C PRO A 64 -15.35 13.17 1.67
N ILE A 65 -14.45 12.66 2.51
CA ILE A 65 -14.04 11.25 2.53
C ILE A 65 -14.77 10.57 3.68
N GLY A 66 -15.57 9.55 3.37
CA GLY A 66 -16.40 8.86 4.38
C GLY A 66 -15.57 8.13 5.47
N ASN A 67 -14.42 7.56 5.10
CA ASN A 67 -13.48 6.95 6.06
C ASN A 67 -12.05 7.34 5.69
N VAL A 68 -11.55 8.35 6.37
CA VAL A 68 -10.23 8.94 6.12
C VAL A 68 -9.11 7.93 6.39
N GLY A 69 -9.19 7.19 7.50
CA GLY A 69 -8.17 6.18 7.83
C GLY A 69 -8.05 5.09 6.77
N SER A 70 -9.18 4.60 6.25
CA SER A 70 -9.19 3.63 5.14
C SER A 70 -8.65 4.21 3.84
N TYR A 71 -8.98 5.47 3.56
CA TYR A 71 -8.47 6.17 2.38
C TYR A 71 -6.94 6.32 2.43
N LEU A 72 -6.40 6.87 3.52
CA LEU A 72 -4.96 7.07 3.70
C LEU A 72 -4.19 5.75 3.63
N TYR A 73 -4.72 4.71 4.26
CA TYR A 73 -4.13 3.38 4.27
C TYR A 73 -4.04 2.77 2.86
N ARG A 74 -5.13 2.81 2.08
CA ARG A 74 -5.14 2.36 0.69
C ARG A 74 -4.27 3.22 -0.20
N ALA A 75 -4.24 4.53 0.03
CA ALA A 75 -3.37 5.44 -0.70
C ALA A 75 -1.88 5.11 -0.48
N ALA A 76 -1.49 4.73 0.75
CA ALA A 76 -0.13 4.27 1.05
C ALA A 76 0.23 2.97 0.31
N ILE A 77 -0.66 1.97 0.34
CA ILE A 77 -0.46 0.70 -0.39
C ILE A 77 -0.27 0.96 -1.88
N ASN A 78 -1.18 1.72 -2.48
CA ASN A 78 -1.13 2.01 -3.92
C ASN A 78 0.08 2.87 -4.29
N GLY A 79 0.41 3.89 -3.48
CA GLY A 79 1.61 4.71 -3.67
C GLY A 79 2.91 3.90 -3.63
N ALA A 80 3.03 2.98 -2.67
CA ALA A 80 4.17 2.09 -2.55
C ALA A 80 4.29 1.10 -3.74
N LEU A 81 3.18 0.51 -4.17
CA LEU A 81 3.14 -0.35 -5.36
C LEU A 81 3.50 0.41 -6.63
N ASP A 82 3.03 1.64 -6.78
CA ASP A 82 3.35 2.49 -7.94
C ASP A 82 4.81 2.93 -7.92
N LEU A 83 5.41 3.15 -6.75
CA LEU A 83 6.85 3.40 -6.62
C LEU A 83 7.67 2.22 -7.13
N LEU A 84 7.32 0.99 -6.72
CA LEU A 84 8.01 -0.23 -7.20
C LEU A 84 7.87 -0.41 -8.71
N ARG A 85 6.69 -0.13 -9.28
CA ARG A 85 6.47 -0.18 -10.74
C ARG A 85 7.35 0.81 -11.48
N ARG A 86 7.44 2.05 -10.99
CA ARG A 86 8.29 3.09 -11.59
C ARG A 86 9.76 2.72 -11.54
N ARG A 87 10.25 2.19 -10.42
CA ARG A 87 11.64 1.71 -10.30
C ARG A 87 11.96 0.62 -11.30
N LYS A 88 11.05 -0.34 -11.46
CA LYS A 88 11.23 -1.39 -12.46
C LYS A 88 11.25 -0.86 -13.90
N ALA A 89 10.46 0.16 -14.21
CA ALA A 89 10.39 0.75 -15.55
C ALA A 89 11.55 1.69 -15.88
N ALA A 90 12.21 2.26 -14.87
CA ALA A 90 13.37 3.11 -15.06
C ALA A 90 14.64 2.24 -15.04
N PRO A 91 15.49 2.30 -16.09
CA PRO A 91 16.81 1.70 -16.01
C PRO A 91 17.64 2.55 -15.04
N THR A 92 17.66 2.19 -13.78
CA THR A 92 18.39 2.90 -12.75
C THR A 92 19.64 2.12 -12.44
N GLU A 93 20.80 2.79 -12.48
CA GLU A 93 22.02 2.28 -11.86
C GLU A 93 21.73 1.88 -10.42
N PRO A 94 22.40 0.83 -9.90
CA PRO A 94 22.19 0.40 -8.51
C PRO A 94 22.58 1.54 -7.59
N LEU A 95 21.61 2.30 -7.14
CA LEU A 95 21.80 3.17 -5.98
C LEU A 95 21.99 2.21 -4.80
N ASP A 96 23.08 2.37 -4.06
CA ASP A 96 23.38 1.63 -2.84
C ASP A 96 22.09 1.55 -1.99
N GLN A 97 21.47 0.38 -2.01
CA GLN A 97 20.22 0.16 -1.30
C GLN A 97 20.58 0.07 0.18
N ALA A 98 20.31 1.16 0.88
CA ALA A 98 20.29 1.17 2.33
C ALA A 98 19.47 -0.02 2.82
N ALA A 99 20.14 -0.91 3.50
CA ALA A 99 19.63 -2.18 4.01
C ALA A 99 18.32 -1.96 4.77
N GLY A 100 17.19 -2.24 4.11
CA GLY A 100 15.93 -2.38 4.81
C GLY A 100 16.09 -3.48 5.84
N ILE A 101 15.78 -3.19 7.09
CA ILE A 101 15.87 -4.13 8.20
C ILE A 101 15.01 -5.34 7.87
N ALA A 102 15.66 -6.41 7.37
CA ALA A 102 15.06 -7.72 7.44
C ALA A 102 14.90 -8.02 8.93
N SER A 103 13.69 -8.32 9.39
CA SER A 103 13.49 -8.91 10.71
C SER A 103 14.13 -10.30 10.70
N ALA A 104 15.45 -10.32 10.83
CA ALA A 104 16.17 -11.53 11.12
C ALA A 104 15.89 -11.87 12.58
N GLY A 105 15.38 -13.06 12.82
CA GLY A 105 15.31 -13.62 14.17
C GLY A 105 16.73 -13.70 14.76
N PRO A 106 16.89 -13.60 16.07
CA PRO A 106 18.18 -13.71 16.71
C PRO A 106 18.79 -15.09 16.38
N GLY A 107 19.90 -15.09 15.62
CA GLY A 107 20.64 -16.31 15.27
C GLY A 107 20.76 -16.64 13.78
N SER A 108 20.31 -15.79 12.87
CA SER A 108 20.48 -15.99 11.43
C SER A 108 21.93 -15.74 11.00
N SER A 109 22.48 -16.59 10.11
CA SER A 109 23.77 -16.30 9.50
C SER A 109 23.65 -15.13 8.52
N PRO A 110 24.73 -14.36 8.27
CA PRO A 110 24.73 -13.26 7.28
C PRO A 110 24.25 -13.69 5.89
N GLU A 111 24.54 -14.92 5.49
CA GLU A 111 24.11 -15.52 4.22
C GLU A 111 22.60 -15.77 4.19
N ALA A 112 22.02 -16.27 5.29
CA ALA A 112 20.59 -16.48 5.42
C ALA A 112 19.82 -15.15 5.38
N GLU A 113 20.38 -14.10 6.00
CA GLU A 113 19.83 -12.76 5.97
C GLU A 113 19.88 -12.14 4.55
N ALA A 114 21.00 -12.32 3.84
CA ALA A 114 21.13 -11.85 2.45
C ALA A 114 20.12 -12.56 1.53
N SER A 115 20.00 -13.89 1.67
CA SER A 115 19.03 -14.68 0.90
C SER A 115 17.58 -14.27 1.19
N GLY A 116 17.26 -14.00 2.47
CA GLY A 116 15.94 -13.53 2.89
C GLY A 116 15.61 -12.16 2.33
N ARG A 117 16.56 -11.23 2.29
CA ARG A 117 16.42 -9.90 1.68
C ARG A 117 16.14 -10.00 0.18
N GLN A 118 16.94 -10.81 -0.53
CA GLN A 118 16.79 -11.03 -1.97
C GLN A 118 15.43 -11.65 -2.31
N LEU A 119 15.00 -12.67 -1.54
CA LEU A 119 13.67 -13.25 -1.72
C LEU A 119 12.55 -12.23 -1.48
N GLY A 120 12.68 -11.41 -0.43
CA GLY A 120 11.72 -10.34 -0.12
C GLY A 120 11.62 -9.32 -1.24
N GLU A 121 12.73 -8.90 -1.82
CA GLU A 121 12.77 -7.98 -2.96
C GLU A 121 12.13 -8.59 -4.21
N THR A 122 12.49 -9.83 -4.53
CA THR A 122 11.90 -10.59 -5.63
C THR A 122 10.37 -10.67 -5.50
N LEU A 123 9.88 -10.96 -4.29
CA LEU A 123 8.44 -11.03 -4.03
C LEU A 123 7.76 -9.67 -4.19
N ARG A 124 8.35 -8.59 -3.68
CA ARG A 124 7.81 -7.22 -3.83
C ARG A 124 7.70 -6.83 -5.31
N LEU A 125 8.74 -7.10 -6.09
CA LEU A 125 8.72 -6.86 -7.53
C LEU A 125 7.64 -7.67 -8.22
N ALA A 126 7.51 -8.96 -7.91
CA ALA A 126 6.47 -9.81 -8.48
C ALA A 126 5.05 -9.32 -8.12
N ILE A 127 4.83 -8.85 -6.89
CA ILE A 127 3.55 -8.27 -6.48
C ILE A 127 3.26 -6.98 -7.28
N SER A 128 4.26 -6.14 -7.51
CA SER A 128 4.09 -4.89 -8.28
C SER A 128 3.68 -5.12 -9.74
N GLU A 129 3.99 -6.31 -10.30
CA GLU A 129 3.60 -6.72 -11.65
C GLU A 129 2.14 -7.19 -11.78
N LEU A 130 1.48 -7.46 -10.66
CA LEU A 130 0.06 -7.79 -10.69
C LEU A 130 -0.78 -6.59 -11.16
N PRO A 131 -1.97 -6.83 -11.77
CA PRO A 131 -2.93 -5.76 -12.02
C PRO A 131 -3.19 -4.95 -10.74
N PRO A 132 -3.36 -3.61 -10.80
CA PRO A 132 -3.40 -2.75 -9.62
C PRO A 132 -4.35 -3.23 -8.51
N LYS A 133 -5.60 -3.56 -8.86
CA LYS A 133 -6.58 -4.08 -7.88
C LYS A 133 -6.17 -5.43 -7.28
N ALA A 134 -5.53 -6.30 -8.07
CA ALA A 134 -5.07 -7.60 -7.58
C ALA A 134 -3.86 -7.45 -6.65
N ALA A 135 -2.93 -6.55 -6.95
CA ALA A 135 -1.81 -6.21 -6.09
C ALA A 135 -2.29 -5.63 -4.75
N GLU A 136 -3.23 -4.68 -4.79
CA GLU A 136 -3.85 -4.10 -3.59
C GLU A 136 -4.52 -5.17 -2.72
N MET A 137 -5.39 -6.02 -3.31
CA MET A 137 -6.05 -7.11 -2.59
C MET A 137 -5.06 -8.12 -2.01
N PHE A 138 -4.02 -8.46 -2.77
CA PHE A 138 -2.98 -9.37 -2.33
C PHE A 138 -2.21 -8.82 -1.14
N THR A 139 -1.81 -7.56 -1.20
CA THR A 139 -1.14 -6.86 -0.10
C THR A 139 -2.02 -6.81 1.15
N LEU A 140 -3.28 -6.41 1.02
CA LEU A 140 -4.24 -6.38 2.12
C LEU A 140 -4.42 -7.77 2.78
N ARG A 141 -4.42 -8.84 1.98
CA ARG A 141 -4.58 -10.21 2.49
C ARG A 141 -3.34 -10.74 3.19
N TYR A 142 -2.17 -10.62 2.54
CA TYR A 142 -0.97 -11.38 2.94
C TYR A 142 0.04 -10.55 3.71
N LEU A 143 0.11 -9.25 3.51
CA LEU A 143 0.99 -8.37 4.28
C LEU A 143 0.27 -7.73 5.46
N GLU A 144 -1.05 -7.47 5.32
CA GLU A 144 -1.85 -6.81 6.36
C GLU A 144 -2.79 -7.75 7.12
N GLY A 145 -2.94 -8.99 6.65
CA GLY A 145 -3.71 -10.03 7.35
C GLY A 145 -5.23 -9.90 7.28
N LEU A 146 -5.76 -8.99 6.44
CA LEU A 146 -7.21 -8.75 6.36
C LEU A 146 -7.95 -9.95 5.78
N GLY A 147 -9.16 -10.22 6.30
CA GLY A 147 -10.08 -11.22 5.76
C GLY A 147 -10.76 -10.78 4.47
N ASN A 148 -11.26 -11.73 3.67
CA ASN A 148 -11.94 -11.41 2.41
C ASN A 148 -13.13 -10.45 2.60
N ARG A 149 -13.84 -10.55 3.74
CA ARG A 149 -14.97 -9.68 4.08
C ARG A 149 -14.50 -8.24 4.31
N GLU A 150 -13.41 -8.08 5.04
CA GLU A 150 -12.82 -6.77 5.34
C GLU A 150 -12.28 -6.12 4.06
N ILE A 151 -11.58 -6.89 3.21
CA ILE A 151 -11.09 -6.42 1.91
C ILE A 151 -12.26 -6.00 1.01
N ALA A 152 -13.32 -6.81 0.96
CA ALA A 152 -14.51 -6.51 0.17
C ALA A 152 -15.17 -5.19 0.61
N ALA A 153 -15.34 -5.00 1.93
CA ALA A 153 -15.87 -3.75 2.49
C ALA A 153 -14.95 -2.56 2.21
N LEU A 154 -13.65 -2.72 2.40
CA LEU A 154 -12.64 -1.66 2.18
C LEU A 154 -12.57 -1.22 0.72
N MET A 155 -12.71 -2.17 -0.22
CA MET A 155 -12.58 -1.92 -1.65
C MET A 155 -13.92 -1.70 -2.38
N GLY A 156 -15.05 -1.75 -1.67
CA GLY A 156 -16.39 -1.58 -2.26
C GLY A 156 -16.72 -2.69 -3.28
N THR A 157 -16.42 -3.96 -2.95
CA THR A 157 -16.62 -5.11 -3.83
C THR A 157 -17.23 -6.29 -3.06
N SER A 158 -17.42 -7.45 -3.71
CA SER A 158 -17.93 -8.66 -3.05
C SER A 158 -16.80 -9.60 -2.60
N GLN A 159 -17.07 -10.42 -1.58
CA GLN A 159 -16.13 -11.44 -1.11
C GLN A 159 -15.78 -12.46 -2.21
N ALA A 160 -16.74 -12.78 -3.11
CA ALA A 160 -16.50 -13.67 -4.23
C ALA A 160 -15.48 -13.09 -5.20
N VAL A 161 -15.59 -11.80 -5.54
CA VAL A 161 -14.61 -11.10 -6.38
C VAL A 161 -13.23 -11.09 -5.72
N VAL A 162 -13.15 -10.83 -4.41
CA VAL A 162 -11.87 -10.89 -3.66
C VAL A 162 -11.27 -12.30 -3.75
N ALA A 163 -12.06 -13.33 -3.48
CA ALA A 163 -11.59 -14.73 -3.50
C ALA A 163 -11.02 -15.13 -4.88
N VAL A 164 -11.75 -14.84 -5.97
CA VAL A 164 -11.31 -15.13 -7.34
C VAL A 164 -10.06 -14.33 -7.70
N THR A 165 -10.02 -13.04 -7.36
CA THR A 165 -8.86 -12.17 -7.64
C THR A 165 -7.62 -12.66 -6.90
N LEU A 166 -7.74 -13.05 -5.62
CA LEU A 166 -6.63 -13.61 -4.84
C LEU A 166 -6.17 -14.97 -5.36
N HIS A 167 -7.08 -15.82 -5.82
CA HIS A 167 -6.74 -17.08 -6.46
C HIS A 167 -5.88 -16.85 -7.71
N ASN A 168 -6.33 -15.98 -8.60
CA ASN A 168 -5.62 -15.63 -9.83
C ASN A 168 -4.28 -14.94 -9.55
N ALA A 169 -4.23 -14.05 -8.55
CA ALA A 169 -2.98 -13.39 -8.13
C ALA A 169 -1.95 -14.41 -7.67
N ARG A 170 -2.33 -15.38 -6.82
CA ARG A 170 -1.43 -16.45 -6.37
C ARG A 170 -0.88 -17.28 -7.52
N SER A 171 -1.72 -17.65 -8.47
CA SER A 171 -1.32 -18.43 -9.63
C SER A 171 -0.29 -17.68 -10.49
N ARG A 172 -0.52 -16.37 -10.72
CA ARG A 172 0.42 -15.51 -11.45
C ARG A 172 1.75 -15.35 -10.72
N LEU A 173 1.70 -15.09 -9.40
CA LEU A 173 2.91 -14.95 -8.58
C LEU A 173 3.72 -16.24 -8.55
N LYS A 174 3.06 -17.40 -8.38
CA LYS A 174 3.75 -18.70 -8.41
C LYS A 174 4.50 -18.88 -9.74
N LYS A 175 3.84 -18.64 -10.86
CA LYS A 175 4.47 -18.72 -12.19
C LYS A 175 5.67 -17.77 -12.27
N ARG A 176 5.49 -16.50 -11.88
CA ARG A 176 6.54 -15.48 -11.97
C ARG A 176 7.76 -15.79 -11.10
N LEU A 177 7.53 -16.23 -9.87
CA LEU A 177 8.61 -16.62 -8.95
C LEU A 177 9.37 -17.86 -9.43
N THR A 178 8.69 -18.81 -10.08
CA THR A 178 9.35 -19.97 -10.70
C THR A 178 10.25 -19.54 -11.86
N GLU A 179 9.79 -18.62 -12.71
CA GLU A 179 10.58 -18.07 -13.82
C GLU A 179 11.81 -17.32 -13.31
N MET A 180 11.66 -16.49 -12.28
CA MET A 180 12.77 -15.75 -11.68
C MET A 180 13.73 -16.66 -10.91
N GLY A 181 13.24 -17.68 -10.21
CA GLY A 181 14.05 -18.66 -9.49
C GLY A 181 14.87 -19.56 -10.43
N GLY A 182 14.34 -19.90 -11.62
CA GLY A 182 15.09 -20.59 -12.66
C GLY A 182 16.28 -19.78 -13.18
N GLN A 183 16.10 -18.47 -13.38
CA GLN A 183 17.16 -17.57 -13.84
C GLN A 183 18.31 -17.41 -12.81
N ILE A 184 18.00 -17.47 -11.50
CA ILE A 184 19.02 -17.38 -10.44
C ILE A 184 19.90 -18.64 -10.40
N ASN A 185 19.37 -19.80 -10.72
CA ASN A 185 20.13 -21.06 -10.75
C ASN A 185 21.01 -21.22 -12.01
N GLU A 186 20.68 -20.56 -13.12
CA GLU A 186 21.48 -20.62 -14.36
C GLU A 186 22.70 -19.67 -14.34
N THR A 187 22.73 -18.70 -13.43
CA THR A 187 23.82 -17.71 -13.31
C THR A 187 24.88 -18.09 -12.28
N ARG A 188 24.79 -19.27 -11.67
CA ARG A 188 25.73 -19.82 -10.68
C ARG A 188 26.49 -21.00 -11.27
#